data_16cd22a02389d212687e3596ff7b13dc
#
_entry.id   16cd22a02389d212687e3596ff7b13dc
#
_cell.length_a   1.000
_cell.length_b   1.000
_cell.length_c   1.000
_cell.angle_alpha   90.00
_cell.angle_beta   90.00
_cell.angle_gamma   90.00
#
_symmetry.space_group_name_H-M   'P 1'
#
loop_
_entity.id
_entity.type
_entity.pdbx_description
1 polymer ?
#
loop_
_entity_poly.entity_id
_entity_poly.type
_entity_poly.pdbx_seq_one_letter_code
_entity_poly.pdbx_strand_id
1 'polypeptide(L)'
;RLTARVTWSVNYGPEQSELRDMGLVPIMVGSNRCHLRGMTSEELVAKHEEPNEMGGYFIINGNERLIRFLILAKANHVMAIERPSFTRRGPSYTNKACTIRCVSRHDLISVTNSVHYLDNGGVTLRFSWRKQEYMVPVVMVLKALVSATDKEIFTSIVQADTDNTFLTDRVELLLRGFHQYALWTGEQCLAYLGDKFRVVMLSLIHI
;
A
#
# COMPACT_ATOMS: atom_id res chain seq x y z
N ARG A 1 -6.76 -30.24 -10.09
CA ARG A 1 -5.45 -30.12 -10.69
C ARG A 1 -5.38 -28.84 -11.51
N LEU A 2 -4.34 -28.03 -11.32
CA LEU A 2 -4.10 -26.80 -12.09
C LEU A 2 -2.97 -27.06 -13.08
N THR A 3 -3.21 -26.76 -14.35
CA THR A 3 -2.17 -26.77 -15.38
C THR A 3 -2.08 -25.38 -16.00
N ALA A 4 -0.87 -24.93 -16.28
CA ALA A 4 -0.61 -23.65 -16.92
C ALA A 4 0.17 -23.85 -18.22
N ARG A 5 -0.26 -23.18 -19.29
CA ARG A 5 0.55 -23.07 -20.50
C ARG A 5 1.48 -21.86 -20.33
N VAL A 6 2.77 -22.11 -20.28
CA VAL A 6 3.81 -21.08 -20.20
C VAL A 6 4.36 -20.88 -21.61
N THR A 7 4.28 -19.64 -22.08
CA THR A 7 4.84 -19.25 -23.38
C THR A 7 5.95 -18.22 -23.15
N TRP A 8 7.10 -18.44 -23.77
CA TRP A 8 8.25 -17.53 -23.64
C TRP A 8 9.00 -17.40 -24.98
N SER A 9 9.69 -16.29 -25.11
CA SER A 9 10.65 -16.06 -26.20
C SER A 9 11.99 -15.61 -25.61
N VAL A 10 13.09 -15.97 -26.26
CA VAL A 10 14.45 -15.57 -25.86
C VAL A 10 14.99 -14.63 -26.93
N ASN A 11 15.41 -13.43 -26.53
CA ASN A 11 16.02 -12.43 -27.42
C ASN A 11 15.20 -12.15 -28.69
N TYR A 12 13.86 -12.00 -28.52
CA TYR A 12 12.92 -11.82 -29.65
C TYR A 12 12.91 -12.98 -30.66
N GLY A 13 13.39 -14.16 -30.27
CA GLY A 13 13.31 -15.39 -31.08
C GLY A 13 11.89 -15.96 -31.12
N PRO A 14 11.73 -17.14 -31.74
CA PRO A 14 10.43 -17.79 -31.84
C PRO A 14 9.86 -18.12 -30.47
N GLU A 15 8.53 -18.00 -30.35
CA GLU A 15 7.80 -18.36 -29.14
C GLU A 15 7.86 -19.88 -28.91
N GLN A 16 8.21 -20.25 -27.70
CA GLN A 16 8.14 -21.61 -27.20
C GLN A 16 7.02 -21.72 -26.19
N SER A 17 6.31 -22.84 -26.16
CA SER A 17 5.26 -23.06 -25.17
C SER A 17 5.33 -24.46 -24.59
N GLU A 18 5.10 -24.55 -23.29
CA GLU A 18 5.08 -25.79 -22.53
C GLU A 18 3.86 -25.82 -21.60
N LEU A 19 3.24 -26.97 -21.48
CA LEU A 19 2.16 -27.19 -20.51
C LEU A 19 2.78 -27.71 -19.21
N ARG A 20 2.72 -26.91 -18.15
CA ARG A 20 3.24 -27.26 -16.82
C ARG A 20 2.12 -27.59 -15.83
N ASP A 21 2.34 -28.66 -15.10
CA ASP A 21 1.49 -29.02 -13.97
C ASP A 21 1.88 -28.17 -12.76
N MET A 22 0.93 -27.38 -12.27
CA MET A 22 1.11 -26.50 -11.09
C MET A 22 0.66 -27.19 -9.79
N GLY A 23 0.18 -28.44 -9.86
CA GLY A 23 -0.25 -29.22 -8.72
C GLY A 23 -1.76 -29.17 -8.43
N LEU A 24 -2.11 -29.48 -7.20
CA LEU A 24 -3.49 -29.51 -6.72
C LEU A 24 -3.82 -28.22 -6.01
N VAL A 25 -4.91 -27.58 -6.43
CA VAL A 25 -5.46 -26.38 -5.77
C VAL A 25 -6.73 -26.78 -5.04
N PRO A 26 -6.88 -26.48 -3.74
CA PRO A 26 -8.11 -26.77 -3.03
C PRO A 26 -9.27 -25.97 -3.61
N ILE A 27 -10.43 -26.59 -3.71
CA ILE A 27 -11.68 -25.97 -4.16
C ILE A 27 -12.57 -25.79 -2.94
N MET A 28 -13.22 -24.61 -2.85
CA MET A 28 -14.19 -24.35 -1.80
C MET A 28 -15.40 -25.27 -1.96
N VAL A 29 -15.77 -25.97 -0.89
CA VAL A 29 -16.94 -26.84 -0.84
C VAL A 29 -18.21 -26.04 -1.18
N GLY A 30 -19.06 -26.60 -2.04
CA GLY A 30 -20.30 -25.95 -2.51
C GLY A 30 -20.09 -24.87 -3.61
N SER A 31 -18.84 -24.55 -4.00
CA SER A 31 -18.55 -23.58 -5.05
C SER A 31 -18.88 -24.09 -6.45
N ASN A 32 -18.79 -23.19 -7.45
CA ASN A 32 -19.08 -23.51 -8.86
C ASN A 32 -18.27 -24.66 -9.45
N ARG A 33 -17.12 -24.98 -8.86
CA ARG A 33 -16.23 -26.05 -9.29
C ARG A 33 -16.22 -27.24 -8.35
N CYS A 34 -17.03 -27.20 -7.28
CA CYS A 34 -17.19 -28.30 -6.37
C CYS A 34 -18.12 -29.37 -6.95
N HIS A 35 -17.75 -30.63 -6.84
CA HIS A 35 -18.54 -31.75 -7.32
C HIS A 35 -19.84 -31.98 -6.51
N LEU A 36 -19.95 -31.42 -5.31
CA LEU A 36 -21.15 -31.49 -4.46
C LEU A 36 -22.20 -30.42 -4.81
N ARG A 37 -21.85 -29.48 -5.69
CA ARG A 37 -22.77 -28.38 -6.03
C ARG A 37 -24.06 -28.86 -6.65
N GLY A 38 -25.19 -28.42 -6.08
CA GLY A 38 -26.53 -28.71 -6.62
C GLY A 38 -27.03 -30.10 -6.34
N MET A 39 -26.33 -30.88 -5.53
CA MET A 39 -26.82 -32.21 -5.09
C MET A 39 -27.95 -32.07 -4.10
N THR A 40 -28.88 -32.99 -4.17
CA THR A 40 -29.97 -33.17 -3.20
C THR A 40 -29.43 -33.77 -1.89
N SER A 41 -30.20 -33.66 -0.82
CA SER A 41 -29.83 -34.25 0.49
C SER A 41 -29.59 -35.77 0.41
N GLU A 42 -30.36 -36.46 -0.42
CA GLU A 42 -30.20 -37.89 -0.62
C GLU A 42 -28.90 -38.24 -1.35
N GLU A 43 -28.54 -37.44 -2.37
CA GLU A 43 -27.28 -37.61 -3.11
C GLU A 43 -26.07 -37.29 -2.27
N LEU A 44 -26.17 -36.30 -1.37
CA LEU A 44 -25.11 -35.97 -0.43
C LEU A 44 -24.87 -37.14 0.55
N VAL A 45 -25.93 -37.67 1.15
CA VAL A 45 -25.83 -38.86 2.04
C VAL A 45 -25.25 -40.06 1.30
N ALA A 46 -25.62 -40.29 0.04
CA ALA A 46 -25.04 -41.36 -0.77
C ALA A 46 -23.55 -41.23 -1.02
N LYS A 47 -23.02 -40.01 -0.90
CA LYS A 47 -21.58 -39.67 -0.97
C LYS A 47 -20.90 -39.59 0.39
N HIS A 48 -21.57 -39.97 1.47
CA HIS A 48 -21.09 -39.88 2.84
C HIS A 48 -20.90 -38.46 3.35
N GLU A 49 -21.63 -37.49 2.79
CA GLU A 49 -21.66 -36.12 3.22
C GLU A 49 -22.91 -35.84 4.10
N GLU A 50 -22.90 -34.71 4.81
CA GLU A 50 -24.07 -34.33 5.59
C GLU A 50 -25.26 -33.93 4.68
N PRO A 51 -26.50 -34.28 5.04
CA PRO A 51 -27.68 -33.98 4.23
C PRO A 51 -27.87 -32.48 3.98
N ASN A 52 -27.41 -31.64 4.88
CA ASN A 52 -27.51 -30.16 4.85
C ASN A 52 -26.13 -29.52 4.77
N GLU A 53 -25.24 -30.01 3.92
CA GLU A 53 -23.91 -29.44 3.73
C GLU A 53 -23.99 -27.99 3.22
N MET A 54 -23.57 -27.02 4.01
CA MET A 54 -23.61 -25.60 3.66
C MET A 54 -22.45 -25.15 2.77
N GLY A 55 -21.32 -25.83 2.84
CA GLY A 55 -20.10 -25.45 2.14
C GLY A 55 -19.47 -24.16 2.65
N GLY A 56 -18.66 -23.52 1.81
CA GLY A 56 -18.00 -22.24 2.15
C GLY A 56 -16.63 -22.39 2.78
N TYR A 57 -16.11 -23.58 2.93
CA TYR A 57 -14.80 -23.90 3.50
C TYR A 57 -13.95 -24.71 2.52
N PHE A 58 -12.69 -24.90 2.86
CA PHE A 58 -11.72 -25.69 2.11
C PHE A 58 -11.22 -26.83 2.97
N ILE A 59 -10.95 -27.97 2.36
CA ILE A 59 -10.27 -29.09 3.02
C ILE A 59 -8.81 -29.09 2.57
N ILE A 60 -7.89 -28.82 3.51
CA ILE A 60 -6.46 -28.75 3.25
C ILE A 60 -5.74 -29.70 4.20
N ASN A 61 -5.08 -30.71 3.66
CA ASN A 61 -4.40 -31.75 4.45
C ASN A 61 -5.31 -32.38 5.53
N GLY A 62 -6.56 -32.64 5.18
CA GLY A 62 -7.54 -33.25 6.10
C GLY A 62 -8.13 -32.30 7.14
N ASN A 63 -7.81 -31.01 7.09
CA ASN A 63 -8.35 -30.00 8.00
C ASN A 63 -9.27 -29.04 7.26
N GLU A 64 -10.39 -28.72 7.86
CA GLU A 64 -11.28 -27.66 7.40
C GLU A 64 -10.65 -26.29 7.62
N ARG A 65 -10.65 -25.49 6.56
CA ARG A 65 -10.09 -24.13 6.57
C ARG A 65 -11.07 -23.17 5.89
N LEU A 66 -11.26 -22.01 6.48
CA LEU A 66 -12.08 -20.96 5.92
C LEU A 66 -11.29 -19.69 5.64
N ILE A 67 -11.74 -18.88 4.71
CA ILE A 67 -11.21 -17.55 4.48
C ILE A 67 -11.89 -16.59 5.45
N ARG A 68 -11.11 -16.00 6.34
CA ARG A 68 -11.61 -14.99 7.26
C ARG A 68 -11.74 -13.65 6.52
N PHE A 69 -12.94 -13.08 6.50
CA PHE A 69 -13.14 -11.73 6.01
C PHE A 69 -12.52 -10.71 6.97
N LEU A 70 -11.79 -9.77 6.41
CA LEU A 70 -11.15 -8.70 7.17
C LEU A 70 -11.88 -7.39 6.94
N ILE A 71 -12.16 -6.68 8.03
CA ILE A 71 -12.63 -5.30 7.98
C ILE A 71 -11.39 -4.43 7.84
N LEU A 72 -11.26 -3.75 6.71
CA LEU A 72 -10.13 -2.89 6.39
C LEU A 72 -10.62 -1.46 6.16
N ALA A 73 -9.71 -0.49 6.36
CA ALA A 73 -9.97 0.89 5.97
C ALA A 73 -10.25 0.97 4.46
N LYS A 74 -11.17 1.86 4.06
CA LYS A 74 -11.50 2.10 2.66
C LYS A 74 -10.24 2.46 1.87
N ALA A 75 -10.07 1.83 0.71
CA ALA A 75 -8.95 2.11 -0.17
C ALA A 75 -9.00 3.53 -0.72
N ASN A 76 -7.84 4.17 -0.83
CA ASN A 76 -7.67 5.50 -1.41
C ASN A 76 -8.56 6.59 -0.75
N HIS A 77 -8.82 6.43 0.55
CA HIS A 77 -9.60 7.37 1.35
C HIS A 77 -8.76 7.87 2.52
N VAL A 78 -8.63 9.19 2.64
CA VAL A 78 -7.87 9.84 3.72
C VAL A 78 -8.69 9.84 5.00
N MET A 79 -8.05 9.48 6.11
CA MET A 79 -8.63 9.51 7.44
C MET A 79 -7.72 10.26 8.41
N ALA A 80 -8.27 11.22 9.14
CA ALA A 80 -7.60 11.80 10.29
C ALA A 80 -7.66 10.81 11.46
N ILE A 81 -6.54 10.59 12.10
CA ILE A 81 -6.43 9.66 13.23
C ILE A 81 -5.62 10.26 14.36
N GLU A 82 -5.95 9.86 15.57
CA GLU A 82 -5.21 10.19 16.77
C GLU A 82 -4.76 8.90 17.46
N ARG A 83 -3.44 8.75 17.65
CA ARG A 83 -2.85 7.58 18.30
C ARG A 83 -1.71 7.95 19.22
N PRO A 84 -1.78 7.62 20.53
CA PRO A 84 -0.68 7.89 21.46
C PRO A 84 0.66 7.26 21.05
N SER A 85 0.63 6.14 20.33
CA SER A 85 1.84 5.46 19.87
C SER A 85 2.69 6.26 18.89
N PHE A 86 2.13 7.28 18.25
CA PHE A 86 2.88 8.12 17.30
C PHE A 86 3.95 9.00 17.97
N THR A 87 3.74 9.36 19.22
CA THR A 87 4.74 10.15 19.99
C THR A 87 6.04 9.39 20.22
N ARG A 88 6.04 8.05 20.09
CA ARG A 88 7.25 7.23 20.22
C ARG A 88 8.18 7.29 19.00
N ARG A 89 7.78 7.95 17.92
CA ARG A 89 8.56 8.06 16.67
C ARG A 89 9.68 9.05 16.73
N GLY A 90 9.61 9.99 17.66
CA GLY A 90 10.63 11.01 17.87
C GLY A 90 10.12 12.12 18.79
N PRO A 91 11.00 12.99 19.28
CA PRO A 91 10.66 14.02 20.27
C PRO A 91 9.61 15.02 19.80
N SER A 92 9.56 15.30 18.51
CA SER A 92 8.61 16.28 17.95
C SER A 92 7.33 15.66 17.39
N TYR A 93 7.17 14.33 17.45
CA TYR A 93 5.97 13.68 16.91
C TYR A 93 4.78 13.81 17.84
N THR A 94 3.69 14.40 17.33
CA THR A 94 2.41 14.45 18.04
C THR A 94 1.64 13.13 17.89
N ASN A 95 0.56 12.98 18.63
CA ASN A 95 -0.37 11.87 18.50
C ASN A 95 -1.29 11.97 17.25
N LYS A 96 -1.21 13.08 16.49
CA LYS A 96 -2.10 13.41 15.36
C LYS A 96 -1.47 13.06 14.02
N ALA A 97 -2.25 12.43 13.16
CA ALA A 97 -1.83 12.11 11.80
C ALA A 97 -3.03 11.95 10.86
N CYS A 98 -2.78 12.06 9.57
CA CYS A 98 -3.69 11.59 8.53
C CYS A 98 -3.12 10.33 7.90
N THR A 99 -3.96 9.35 7.61
CA THR A 99 -3.56 8.10 6.97
C THR A 99 -4.40 7.82 5.74
N ILE A 100 -3.77 7.19 4.76
CA ILE A 100 -4.44 6.72 3.55
C ILE A 100 -3.91 5.32 3.21
N ARG A 101 -4.83 4.39 2.97
CA ARG A 101 -4.51 3.08 2.42
C ARG A 101 -4.54 3.18 0.89
N CYS A 102 -3.38 3.41 0.29
CA CYS A 102 -3.23 3.46 -1.15
C CYS A 102 -3.30 2.05 -1.73
N VAL A 103 -4.15 1.84 -2.73
CA VAL A 103 -4.26 0.56 -3.45
C VAL A 103 -4.10 0.83 -4.94
N SER A 104 -3.15 0.14 -5.56
CA SER A 104 -2.97 0.17 -7.00
C SER A 104 -4.13 -0.54 -7.70
N ARG A 105 -4.58 0.01 -8.84
CA ARG A 105 -5.66 -0.60 -9.62
C ARG A 105 -5.22 -1.82 -10.43
N HIS A 106 -3.92 -1.94 -10.69
CA HIS A 106 -3.38 -3.00 -11.55
C HIS A 106 -3.05 -4.26 -10.76
N ASP A 107 -2.28 -4.14 -9.70
CA ASP A 107 -1.73 -5.26 -8.93
C ASP A 107 -2.41 -5.46 -7.58
N LEU A 108 -3.34 -4.58 -7.22
CA LEU A 108 -4.09 -4.60 -5.96
C LEU A 108 -3.20 -4.56 -4.70
N ILE A 109 -1.92 -4.24 -4.85
CA ILE A 109 -1.00 -4.07 -3.73
C ILE A 109 -1.43 -2.84 -2.93
N SER A 110 -1.52 -3.00 -1.62
CA SER A 110 -1.87 -1.92 -0.71
C SER A 110 -0.68 -1.45 0.10
N VAL A 111 -0.49 -0.12 0.14
CA VAL A 111 0.52 0.53 0.98
C VAL A 111 -0.17 1.60 1.81
N THR A 112 0.06 1.59 3.12
CA THR A 112 -0.48 2.62 4.01
C THR A 112 0.55 3.74 4.17
N ASN A 113 0.21 4.92 3.68
CA ASN A 113 0.96 6.14 3.87
C ASN A 113 0.35 6.95 5.02
N SER A 114 1.17 7.68 5.75
CA SER A 114 0.71 8.51 6.86
C SER A 114 1.41 9.86 6.85
N VAL A 115 0.67 10.91 7.07
CA VAL A 115 1.18 12.27 7.22
C VAL A 115 1.11 12.63 8.69
N HIS A 116 2.26 12.82 9.32
CA HIS A 116 2.37 13.14 10.74
C HIS A 116 2.53 14.64 10.95
N TYR A 117 1.76 15.18 11.87
CA TYR A 117 1.91 16.55 12.33
C TYR A 117 2.89 16.61 13.48
N LEU A 118 3.85 17.53 13.41
CA LEU A 118 4.88 17.75 14.41
C LEU A 118 4.52 18.94 15.32
N ASP A 119 5.03 18.95 16.54
CA ASP A 119 4.80 20.01 17.52
C ASP A 119 5.40 21.37 17.10
N ASN A 120 6.48 21.34 16.32
CA ASN A 120 7.10 22.53 15.72
C ASN A 120 6.37 23.07 14.48
N GLY A 121 5.17 22.55 14.15
CA GLY A 121 4.42 22.94 12.96
C GLY A 121 4.86 22.25 11.68
N GLY A 122 5.90 21.43 11.72
CA GLY A 122 6.34 20.62 10.58
C GLY A 122 5.38 19.49 10.28
N VAL A 123 5.44 18.98 9.05
CA VAL A 123 4.63 17.84 8.60
C VAL A 123 5.53 16.87 7.84
N THR A 124 5.48 15.59 8.23
CA THR A 124 6.27 14.53 7.60
C THR A 124 5.39 13.46 6.99
N LEU A 125 5.72 13.04 5.77
CA LEU A 125 5.14 11.89 5.12
C LEU A 125 5.91 10.64 5.53
N ARG A 126 5.18 9.66 6.06
CA ARG A 126 5.68 8.31 6.32
C ARG A 126 5.19 7.37 5.24
N PHE A 127 6.10 6.64 4.63
CA PHE A 127 5.79 5.54 3.70
C PHE A 127 6.79 4.40 3.88
N SER A 128 6.43 3.22 3.38
CA SER A 128 7.30 2.04 3.42
C SER A 128 7.73 1.68 2.01
N TRP A 129 9.02 1.42 1.82
CA TRP A 129 9.56 0.90 0.59
C TRP A 129 10.61 -0.18 0.88
N ARG A 130 10.52 -1.31 0.21
CA ARG A 130 11.41 -2.46 0.42
C ARG A 130 11.53 -2.88 1.90
N LYS A 131 10.40 -2.93 2.61
CA LYS A 131 10.30 -3.27 4.04
C LYS A 131 10.97 -2.26 5.00
N GLN A 132 11.43 -1.11 4.50
CA GLN A 132 12.00 -0.04 5.29
C GLN A 132 11.03 1.14 5.36
N GLU A 133 10.93 1.79 6.52
CA GLU A 133 10.11 2.98 6.71
C GLU A 133 10.93 4.25 6.50
N TYR A 134 10.33 5.20 5.81
CA TYR A 134 10.93 6.50 5.52
C TYR A 134 10.02 7.61 6.04
N MET A 135 10.64 8.63 6.61
CA MET A 135 10.01 9.86 7.07
C MET A 135 10.58 11.03 6.28
N VAL A 136 9.77 11.67 5.46
CA VAL A 136 10.23 12.73 4.55
C VAL A 136 9.37 13.98 4.77
N PRO A 137 9.96 15.19 4.82
CA PRO A 137 9.18 16.42 4.89
C PRO A 137 8.18 16.52 3.74
N VAL A 138 6.92 16.84 4.04
CA VAL A 138 5.85 16.89 3.02
C VAL A 138 6.16 17.91 1.93
N VAL A 139 6.71 19.07 2.27
CA VAL A 139 7.07 20.10 1.29
C VAL A 139 8.08 19.59 0.27
N MET A 140 9.06 18.79 0.71
CA MET A 140 10.02 18.16 -0.21
C MET A 140 9.34 17.26 -1.22
N VAL A 141 8.38 16.45 -0.77
CA VAL A 141 7.62 15.54 -1.63
C VAL A 141 6.73 16.32 -2.60
N LEU A 142 6.05 17.37 -2.14
CA LEU A 142 5.21 18.22 -2.97
C LEU A 142 6.03 18.89 -4.08
N LYS A 143 7.17 19.50 -3.73
CA LYS A 143 8.06 20.11 -4.72
C LYS A 143 8.60 19.08 -5.71
N ALA A 144 9.00 17.91 -5.25
CA ALA A 144 9.52 16.84 -6.11
C ALA A 144 8.49 16.31 -7.12
N LEU A 145 7.23 16.15 -6.69
CA LEU A 145 6.19 15.56 -7.53
C LEU A 145 5.49 16.56 -8.46
N VAL A 146 5.31 17.80 -8.02
CA VAL A 146 4.49 18.79 -8.72
C VAL A 146 5.32 19.97 -9.23
N SER A 147 6.61 20.04 -8.86
CA SER A 147 7.51 21.17 -9.17
C SER A 147 6.94 22.54 -8.77
N ALA A 148 6.16 22.57 -7.69
CA ALA A 148 5.45 23.76 -7.24
C ALA A 148 6.37 24.71 -6.47
N THR A 149 6.14 26.00 -6.63
CA THR A 149 6.76 27.07 -5.82
C THR A 149 6.13 27.15 -4.44
N ASP A 150 6.80 27.77 -3.47
CA ASP A 150 6.27 27.96 -2.12
C ASP A 150 4.94 28.72 -2.14
N LYS A 151 4.79 29.70 -3.03
CA LYS A 151 3.55 30.45 -3.21
C LYS A 151 2.41 29.56 -3.72
N GLU A 152 2.68 28.69 -4.68
CA GLU A 152 1.69 27.76 -5.20
C GLU A 152 1.26 26.74 -4.16
N ILE A 153 2.21 26.22 -3.38
CA ILE A 153 1.93 25.32 -2.27
C ILE A 153 1.05 26.02 -1.23
N PHE A 154 1.43 27.25 -0.83
CA PHE A 154 0.66 28.06 0.12
C PHE A 154 -0.78 28.28 -0.38
N THR A 155 -0.92 28.79 -1.60
CA THR A 155 -2.23 29.07 -2.18
C THR A 155 -3.10 27.81 -2.33
N SER A 156 -2.48 26.66 -2.68
CA SER A 156 -3.20 25.40 -2.85
C SER A 156 -3.70 24.81 -1.53
N ILE A 157 -2.98 25.03 -0.42
CA ILE A 157 -3.39 24.53 0.90
C ILE A 157 -4.41 25.46 1.54
N VAL A 158 -4.16 26.79 1.52
CA VAL A 158 -5.06 27.78 2.12
C VAL A 158 -6.32 27.97 1.31
N GLN A 159 -6.23 27.83 -0.01
CA GLN A 159 -7.36 28.06 -0.94
C GLN A 159 -8.02 29.43 -0.74
N ALA A 160 -9.34 29.44 -0.52
CA ALA A 160 -10.11 30.67 -0.28
C ALA A 160 -10.24 31.02 1.23
N ASP A 161 -9.73 30.20 2.12
CA ASP A 161 -9.83 30.40 3.58
C ASP A 161 -8.70 31.28 4.13
N THR A 162 -8.51 32.45 3.50
CA THR A 162 -7.46 33.40 3.89
C THR A 162 -7.69 34.06 5.23
N ASP A 163 -8.92 34.09 5.71
CA ASP A 163 -9.29 34.70 6.99
C ASP A 163 -8.96 33.81 8.19
N ASN A 164 -8.64 32.54 7.93
CA ASN A 164 -8.21 31.60 8.95
C ASN A 164 -6.74 31.78 9.28
N THR A 165 -6.46 32.69 10.20
CA THR A 165 -5.10 33.01 10.64
C THR A 165 -4.34 31.80 11.17
N PHE A 166 -5.03 30.87 11.85
CA PHE A 166 -4.39 29.63 12.32
C PHE A 166 -3.85 28.78 11.17
N LEU A 167 -4.64 28.63 10.10
CA LEU A 167 -4.23 27.83 8.93
C LEU A 167 -3.08 28.51 8.18
N THR A 168 -3.19 29.80 7.93
CA THR A 168 -2.16 30.59 7.21
C THR A 168 -0.82 30.56 7.95
N ASP A 169 -0.82 30.80 9.25
CA ASP A 169 0.38 30.78 10.10
C ASP A 169 1.03 29.38 10.10
N ARG A 170 0.22 28.32 10.15
CA ARG A 170 0.75 26.94 10.13
C ARG A 170 1.38 26.58 8.80
N VAL A 171 0.79 26.97 7.68
CA VAL A 171 1.37 26.74 6.35
C VAL A 171 2.65 27.56 6.17
N GLU A 172 2.69 28.79 6.68
CA GLU A 172 3.90 29.60 6.66
C GLU A 172 5.04 28.97 7.48
N LEU A 173 4.75 28.51 8.70
CA LEU A 173 5.73 27.78 9.52
C LEU A 173 6.26 26.52 8.84
N LEU A 174 5.37 25.78 8.17
CA LEU A 174 5.73 24.59 7.41
C LEU A 174 6.73 24.91 6.29
N LEU A 175 6.47 25.96 5.51
CA LEU A 175 7.32 26.39 4.41
C LEU A 175 8.66 26.94 4.92
N ARG A 176 8.64 27.80 5.94
CA ARG A 176 9.86 28.34 6.57
C ARG A 176 10.73 27.22 7.16
N GLY A 177 10.11 26.25 7.84
CA GLY A 177 10.83 25.10 8.40
C GLY A 177 11.52 24.25 7.33
N PHE A 178 10.99 24.22 6.11
CA PHE A 178 11.60 23.50 5.00
C PHE A 178 12.85 24.21 4.45
N HIS A 179 12.98 25.53 4.59
CA HIS A 179 14.13 26.28 4.07
C HIS A 179 15.48 25.83 4.66
N GLN A 180 15.49 25.16 5.82
CA GLN A 180 16.71 24.56 6.39
C GLN A 180 17.41 23.55 5.49
N TYR A 181 16.66 22.91 4.55
CA TYR A 181 17.23 21.95 3.61
C TYR A 181 17.92 22.62 2.41
N ALA A 182 17.75 23.93 2.21
CA ALA A 182 18.27 24.69 1.06
C ALA A 182 17.93 24.09 -0.31
N LEU A 183 16.73 23.48 -0.44
CA LEU A 183 16.21 22.88 -1.66
C LEU A 183 15.06 23.74 -2.18
N TRP A 184 15.31 24.46 -3.26
CA TRP A 184 14.37 25.47 -3.77
C TRP A 184 13.53 24.98 -4.94
N THR A 185 14.11 24.08 -5.77
CA THR A 185 13.46 23.58 -6.98
C THR A 185 13.02 22.11 -6.85
N GLY A 186 12.05 21.72 -7.68
CA GLY A 186 11.60 20.33 -7.74
C GLY A 186 12.72 19.36 -8.14
N GLU A 187 13.59 19.76 -9.07
CA GLU A 187 14.75 18.97 -9.49
C GLU A 187 15.74 18.72 -8.36
N GLN A 188 16.02 19.74 -7.55
CA GLN A 188 16.87 19.59 -6.37
C GLN A 188 16.26 18.63 -5.34
N CYS A 189 14.94 18.73 -5.11
CA CYS A 189 14.23 17.82 -4.23
C CYS A 189 14.25 16.38 -4.77
N LEU A 190 14.05 16.18 -6.07
CA LEU A 190 14.14 14.86 -6.70
C LEU A 190 15.54 14.27 -6.61
N ALA A 191 16.57 15.06 -6.88
CA ALA A 191 17.96 14.62 -6.77
C ALA A 191 18.31 14.21 -5.33
N TYR A 192 17.92 15.02 -4.35
CA TYR A 192 18.13 14.72 -2.94
C TYR A 192 17.43 13.41 -2.52
N LEU A 193 16.17 13.23 -2.91
CA LEU A 193 15.42 12.01 -2.62
C LEU A 193 16.04 10.81 -3.34
N GLY A 194 16.44 10.98 -4.60
CA GLY A 194 17.10 9.95 -5.41
C GLY A 194 18.37 9.43 -4.74
N ASP A 195 19.21 10.32 -4.23
CA ASP A 195 20.43 9.95 -3.51
C ASP A 195 20.15 9.22 -2.20
N LYS A 196 19.12 9.64 -1.45
CA LYS A 196 18.73 8.98 -0.19
C LYS A 196 18.11 7.59 -0.41
N PHE A 197 17.38 7.41 -1.51
CA PHE A 197 16.74 6.12 -1.85
C PHE A 197 17.55 5.29 -2.82
N ARG A 198 18.72 5.76 -3.23
CA ARG A 198 19.62 5.01 -4.08
C ARG A 198 19.94 3.68 -3.42
N VAL A 199 19.59 2.60 -4.10
CA VAL A 199 20.03 1.27 -3.72
C VAL A 199 21.53 1.24 -3.96
N VAL A 200 22.32 1.27 -2.91
CA VAL A 200 23.70 0.83 -2.98
C VAL A 200 23.58 -0.65 -3.32
N MET A 201 23.70 -1.00 -4.59
CA MET A 201 24.05 -2.36 -4.97
C MET A 201 25.41 -2.59 -4.31
N LEU A 202 25.39 -3.26 -3.18
CA LEU A 202 26.57 -4.01 -2.75
C LEU A 202 26.85 -4.93 -3.93
N SER A 203 27.84 -4.57 -4.72
CA SER A 203 28.31 -5.40 -5.81
C SER A 203 28.60 -6.76 -5.20
N LEU A 204 27.84 -7.76 -5.60
CA LEU A 204 28.25 -9.14 -5.53
C LEU A 204 29.43 -9.33 -6.47
N ILE A 205 30.52 -8.64 -6.16
CA ILE A 205 31.82 -8.96 -6.68
C ILE A 205 32.50 -9.72 -5.56
N HIS A 206 32.42 -11.00 -5.68
CA HIS A 206 33.40 -11.98 -5.32
C HIS A 206 32.73 -13.36 -5.31
N ILE A 207 32.62 -13.88 -6.51
CA ILE A 207 32.80 -15.30 -6.72
C ILE A 207 34.03 -15.43 -7.60
#